data_e072aea55b3595864ebd9d67663e55fb
#
_entry.id   e072aea55b3595864ebd9d67663e55fb
#
_cell.length_a   1.000
_cell.length_b   1.000
_cell.length_c   1.000
_cell.angle_alpha   90.00
_cell.angle_beta   90.00
_cell.angle_gamma   90.00
#
_symmetry.space_group_name_H-M   'P 1'
#
loop_
_entity.id
_entity.type
_entity.pdbx_description
1 polymer ?
#
loop_
_entity_poly.entity_id
_entity_poly.type
_entity_poly.pdbx_seq_one_letter_code
_entity_poly.pdbx_strand_id
1 'polypeptide(L)'
;MGQYVAPIRDMQFVLHEFLNVTEEFKNLPAYQEIDADIINQVLEEGAKFTQEVLFPLNHSGDREGCHFDAATKTVTTPKGFKEAYKQYVDGGWAALGCDPEYGGQGLPVSLNNSFYEMLNSANQAWTMYPGLSHGAYECLKEHGSDEQKAQYLPKLVSGEWTGTMCLTEAHCGTDLGLLRSKAEPQGDGTYKISGSKIFISAGEHDVAENIIHLVLARLPDAPEGSKGISLFLVPKFLPNADGSLGERNPIFCGAIEEKMGIHGNATCQMNLDGAVGTLIGQPHKGLNAMFVFMNAARLGVGMQSLGLTEVAYQNALVYAKDRIQMRSLSGPKAPDKPADPIIVHPDVRRMLLTAKAYAEGARAVCSYVALQIDRELNHPDEDVRKEAAGEVALLTPIVKAFITDNGWIATSEAMQVYGGHGYISEWGMEQYVRDARINMIYEGTNTIQSLDLLGRKILMDNGAKLRAFGEKIKAFVEENGLDESMSEFVTPLGELGEKVGKMTMEIGMKAFTNQDEVGAAAVPYLRVVGHLVFSYFFAQMAKIALEKKDSDDKFYESKLATARFYFARLYPETAMLIRQARSGSANLMALDADLF
;
A
#
# COMPACT_ATOMS: atom_id res chain seq x y z
N MET A 1 8.62 7.53 -25.21
CA MET A 1 7.62 6.89 -24.33
C MET A 1 8.35 6.35 -23.13
N GLY A 2 7.72 6.37 -21.96
CA GLY A 2 8.28 5.80 -20.75
C GLY A 2 8.55 4.29 -20.88
N GLN A 3 9.32 3.76 -19.94
CA GLN A 3 9.60 2.32 -19.84
C GLN A 3 9.43 1.87 -18.38
N TYR A 4 9.15 0.59 -18.22
CA TYR A 4 9.19 -0.10 -16.93
C TYR A 4 9.93 -1.42 -17.11
N VAL A 5 10.86 -1.68 -16.21
CA VAL A 5 11.57 -2.96 -16.09
C VAL A 5 11.47 -3.39 -14.64
N ALA A 6 10.88 -4.54 -14.37
CA ALA A 6 10.74 -5.03 -13.00
C ALA A 6 12.12 -5.15 -12.33
N PRO A 7 12.32 -4.60 -11.11
CA PRO A 7 13.62 -4.60 -10.43
C PRO A 7 13.92 -5.97 -9.81
N ILE A 8 13.96 -7.02 -10.64
CA ILE A 8 14.08 -8.43 -10.21
C ILE A 8 15.30 -8.62 -9.31
N ARG A 9 16.47 -8.07 -9.67
CA ARG A 9 17.68 -8.24 -8.85
C ARG A 9 17.52 -7.66 -7.44
N ASP A 10 16.81 -6.53 -7.30
CA ASP A 10 16.56 -5.94 -5.97
C ASP A 10 15.49 -6.72 -5.20
N MET A 11 14.46 -7.21 -5.89
CA MET A 11 13.45 -8.10 -5.27
C MET A 11 14.08 -9.40 -4.79
N GLN A 12 14.96 -10.02 -5.57
CA GLN A 12 15.73 -11.19 -5.18
C GLN A 12 16.64 -10.91 -3.98
N PHE A 13 17.31 -9.76 -3.96
CA PHE A 13 18.12 -9.34 -2.81
C PHE A 13 17.25 -9.25 -1.54
N VAL A 14 16.09 -8.60 -1.62
CA VAL A 14 15.21 -8.47 -0.47
C VAL A 14 14.69 -9.82 0.00
N LEU A 15 14.23 -10.68 -0.90
CA LEU A 15 13.64 -11.97 -0.52
C LEU A 15 14.70 -12.99 -0.08
N HIS A 16 15.80 -13.15 -0.82
CA HIS A 16 16.78 -14.21 -0.59
C HIS A 16 17.90 -13.81 0.37
N GLU A 17 18.37 -12.55 0.33
CA GLU A 17 19.54 -12.14 1.07
C GLU A 17 19.19 -11.34 2.33
N PHE A 18 18.23 -10.41 2.25
CA PHE A 18 17.82 -9.60 3.38
C PHE A 18 16.85 -10.33 4.30
N LEU A 19 15.77 -10.90 3.77
CA LEU A 19 14.76 -11.62 4.55
C LEU A 19 15.06 -13.12 4.67
N ASN A 20 15.86 -13.67 3.76
CA ASN A 20 16.17 -15.10 3.70
C ASN A 20 14.90 -15.98 3.77
N VAL A 21 13.90 -15.63 2.93
CA VAL A 21 12.55 -16.21 3.03
C VAL A 21 12.51 -17.72 2.90
N THR A 22 13.45 -18.34 2.15
CA THR A 22 13.50 -19.79 2.00
C THR A 22 13.83 -20.53 3.30
N GLU A 23 14.66 -19.95 4.17
CA GLU A 23 14.89 -20.49 5.52
C GLU A 23 13.67 -20.26 6.42
N GLU A 24 13.04 -19.09 6.33
CA GLU A 24 11.81 -18.78 7.06
C GLU A 24 10.66 -19.75 6.71
N PHE A 25 10.50 -20.05 5.42
CA PHE A 25 9.44 -20.95 4.93
C PHE A 25 9.58 -22.39 5.45
N LYS A 26 10.78 -22.84 5.83
CA LYS A 26 10.95 -24.15 6.48
C LYS A 26 10.20 -24.26 7.80
N ASN A 27 9.98 -23.13 8.49
CA ASN A 27 9.24 -23.05 9.75
C ASN A 27 7.72 -22.87 9.54
N LEU A 28 7.27 -22.69 8.31
CA LEU A 28 5.87 -22.46 7.95
C LEU A 28 5.32 -23.68 7.19
N PRO A 29 4.52 -24.56 7.82
CA PRO A 29 4.08 -25.81 7.21
C PRO A 29 3.44 -25.66 5.82
N ALA A 30 2.74 -24.55 5.57
CA ALA A 30 2.10 -24.27 4.29
C ALA A 30 3.11 -23.97 3.15
N TYR A 31 4.37 -23.64 3.46
CA TYR A 31 5.33 -23.10 2.49
C TYR A 31 6.66 -23.86 2.41
N GLN A 32 6.78 -25.01 3.09
CA GLN A 32 8.03 -25.78 3.18
C GLN A 32 8.59 -26.22 1.83
N GLU A 33 7.72 -26.41 0.84
CA GLU A 33 8.10 -26.85 -0.52
C GLU A 33 8.45 -25.67 -1.46
N ILE A 34 8.35 -24.42 -0.97
CA ILE A 34 8.63 -23.23 -1.78
C ILE A 34 10.11 -22.88 -1.67
N ASP A 35 10.83 -23.13 -2.74
CA ASP A 35 12.25 -22.86 -2.88
C ASP A 35 12.56 -21.57 -3.67
N ALA A 36 13.84 -21.28 -3.83
CA ALA A 36 14.29 -20.10 -4.56
C ALA A 36 13.94 -20.15 -6.05
N ASP A 37 13.86 -21.32 -6.66
CA ASP A 37 13.54 -21.46 -8.07
C ASP A 37 12.07 -21.12 -8.34
N ILE A 38 11.16 -21.59 -7.49
CA ILE A 38 9.74 -21.21 -7.55
C ILE A 38 9.57 -19.69 -7.39
N ILE A 39 10.25 -19.09 -6.39
CA ILE A 39 10.19 -17.64 -6.15
C ILE A 39 10.68 -16.88 -7.39
N ASN A 40 11.84 -17.24 -7.94
CA ASN A 40 12.42 -16.58 -9.09
C ASN A 40 11.53 -16.73 -10.34
N GLN A 41 10.94 -17.90 -10.56
CA GLN A 41 10.02 -18.14 -11.67
C GLN A 41 8.78 -17.22 -11.59
N VAL A 42 8.18 -17.08 -10.40
CA VAL A 42 7.02 -16.18 -10.20
C VAL A 42 7.41 -14.72 -10.47
N LEU A 43 8.60 -14.29 -10.00
CA LEU A 43 9.09 -12.94 -10.27
C LEU A 43 9.31 -12.69 -11.77
N GLU A 44 9.94 -13.63 -12.47
CA GLU A 44 10.23 -13.51 -13.90
C GLU A 44 8.97 -13.50 -14.77
N GLU A 45 8.02 -14.40 -14.52
CA GLU A 45 6.77 -14.45 -15.27
C GLU A 45 5.86 -13.24 -14.93
N GLY A 46 5.83 -12.81 -13.67
CA GLY A 46 5.15 -11.58 -13.24
C GLY A 46 5.73 -10.34 -13.93
N ALA A 47 7.07 -10.28 -14.08
CA ALA A 47 7.73 -9.21 -14.80
C ALA A 47 7.29 -9.15 -16.26
N LYS A 48 7.23 -10.27 -16.97
CA LYS A 48 6.76 -10.32 -18.37
C LYS A 48 5.35 -9.79 -18.49
N PHE A 49 4.42 -10.29 -17.67
CA PHE A 49 3.03 -9.83 -17.69
C PHE A 49 2.92 -8.31 -17.47
N THR A 50 3.60 -7.81 -16.46
CA THR A 50 3.50 -6.39 -16.10
C THR A 50 4.17 -5.46 -17.12
N GLN A 51 5.31 -5.86 -17.68
CA GLN A 51 6.04 -5.07 -18.65
C GLN A 51 5.40 -5.08 -20.05
N GLU A 52 4.92 -6.24 -20.49
CA GLU A 52 4.46 -6.45 -21.86
C GLU A 52 2.96 -6.21 -22.03
N VAL A 53 2.14 -6.49 -20.99
CA VAL A 53 0.68 -6.39 -21.05
C VAL A 53 0.16 -5.13 -20.37
N LEU A 54 0.58 -4.86 -19.11
CA LEU A 54 -0.02 -3.78 -18.32
C LEU A 54 0.61 -2.41 -18.56
N PHE A 55 1.93 -2.33 -18.59
CA PHE A 55 2.62 -1.04 -18.72
C PHE A 55 2.25 -0.29 -20.01
N PRO A 56 2.10 -0.93 -21.19
CA PRO A 56 1.64 -0.25 -22.39
C PRO A 56 0.27 0.42 -22.26
N LEU A 57 -0.57 -0.06 -21.33
CA LEU A 57 -1.93 0.45 -21.11
C LEU A 57 -1.98 1.60 -20.09
N ASN A 58 -0.90 1.88 -19.37
CA ASN A 58 -0.90 2.87 -18.29
C ASN A 58 -1.24 4.27 -18.79
N HIS A 59 -0.48 4.76 -19.74
CA HIS A 59 -0.62 6.11 -20.24
C HIS A 59 -1.85 6.29 -21.17
N SER A 60 -2.14 5.30 -22.02
CA SER A 60 -3.33 5.32 -22.85
C SER A 60 -4.60 5.25 -22.01
N GLY A 61 -4.62 4.42 -20.96
CA GLY A 61 -5.75 4.31 -20.05
C GLY A 61 -5.99 5.59 -19.21
N ASP A 62 -4.92 6.29 -18.80
CA ASP A 62 -5.05 7.58 -18.11
C ASP A 62 -5.67 8.65 -19.02
N ARG A 63 -5.27 8.69 -20.28
CA ARG A 63 -5.80 9.66 -21.26
C ARG A 63 -7.24 9.38 -21.67
N GLU A 64 -7.61 8.11 -21.84
CA GLU A 64 -8.95 7.70 -22.23
C GLU A 64 -9.92 7.82 -21.06
N GLY A 65 -9.52 7.35 -19.88
CA GLY A 65 -10.37 7.27 -18.70
C GLY A 65 -11.50 6.24 -18.84
N CYS A 66 -12.31 6.12 -17.80
CA CYS A 66 -13.53 5.32 -17.82
C CYS A 66 -14.71 6.11 -18.40
N HIS A 67 -15.60 5.43 -19.10
CA HIS A 67 -16.80 6.01 -19.69
C HIS A 67 -18.05 5.52 -18.96
N PHE A 68 -18.87 6.44 -18.44
CA PHE A 68 -20.15 6.15 -17.79
C PHE A 68 -21.31 6.42 -18.74
N ASP A 69 -22.15 5.40 -18.96
CA ASP A 69 -23.43 5.53 -19.67
C ASP A 69 -24.58 5.70 -18.66
N ALA A 70 -25.13 6.90 -18.58
CA ALA A 70 -26.22 7.22 -17.65
C ALA A 70 -27.53 6.50 -17.96
N ALA A 71 -27.78 6.07 -19.22
CA ALA A 71 -29.01 5.37 -19.61
C ALA A 71 -29.00 3.91 -19.14
N THR A 72 -27.86 3.25 -19.26
CA THR A 72 -27.68 1.85 -18.85
C THR A 72 -27.12 1.72 -17.44
N LYS A 73 -26.58 2.80 -16.86
CA LYS A 73 -25.88 2.86 -15.57
C LYS A 73 -24.66 1.93 -15.53
N THR A 74 -23.99 1.77 -16.66
CA THR A 74 -22.80 0.93 -16.82
C THR A 74 -21.54 1.77 -17.02
N VAL A 75 -20.40 1.17 -16.72
CA VAL A 75 -19.08 1.77 -16.93
C VAL A 75 -18.27 0.90 -17.86
N THR A 76 -17.71 1.50 -18.91
CA THR A 76 -16.73 0.88 -19.78
C THR A 76 -15.34 1.35 -19.36
N THR A 77 -14.44 0.40 -19.15
CA THR A 77 -13.03 0.65 -18.82
C THR A 77 -12.23 1.03 -20.07
N PRO A 78 -11.05 1.66 -19.94
CA PRO A 78 -10.20 1.99 -21.08
C PRO A 78 -9.88 0.78 -21.95
N LYS A 79 -9.68 1.03 -23.23
CA LYS A 79 -9.34 0.00 -24.21
C LYS A 79 -8.13 -0.81 -23.76
N GLY A 80 -8.24 -2.14 -23.83
CA GLY A 80 -7.20 -3.10 -23.44
C GLY A 80 -7.27 -3.53 -21.97
N PHE A 81 -7.98 -2.81 -21.10
CA PHE A 81 -8.08 -3.17 -19.67
C PHE A 81 -8.79 -4.50 -19.45
N LYS A 82 -9.89 -4.73 -20.16
CA LYS A 82 -10.65 -5.99 -20.10
C LYS A 82 -9.84 -7.17 -20.61
N GLU A 83 -9.13 -6.99 -21.72
CA GLU A 83 -8.28 -8.02 -22.32
C GLU A 83 -7.07 -8.34 -21.41
N ALA A 84 -6.47 -7.33 -20.80
CA ALA A 84 -5.40 -7.52 -19.81
C ALA A 84 -5.92 -8.26 -18.56
N TYR A 85 -7.13 -7.94 -18.11
CA TYR A 85 -7.75 -8.64 -16.97
C TYR A 85 -8.02 -10.11 -17.31
N LYS A 86 -8.50 -10.41 -18.52
CA LYS A 86 -8.64 -11.78 -18.97
C LYS A 86 -7.31 -12.54 -18.97
N GLN A 87 -6.24 -11.93 -19.48
CA GLN A 87 -4.90 -12.55 -19.45
C GLN A 87 -4.41 -12.79 -18.02
N TYR A 88 -4.70 -11.87 -17.09
CA TYR A 88 -4.38 -12.01 -15.68
C TYR A 88 -5.10 -13.21 -15.05
N VAL A 89 -6.41 -13.38 -15.35
CA VAL A 89 -7.21 -14.50 -14.90
C VAL A 89 -6.74 -15.82 -15.53
N ASP A 90 -6.56 -15.85 -16.85
CA ASP A 90 -6.10 -17.03 -17.59
C ASP A 90 -4.70 -17.48 -17.15
N GLY A 91 -3.85 -16.55 -16.71
CA GLY A 91 -2.52 -16.82 -16.14
C GLY A 91 -2.54 -17.31 -14.68
N GLY A 92 -3.71 -17.36 -14.04
CA GLY A 92 -3.86 -17.80 -12.66
C GLY A 92 -3.37 -16.79 -11.61
N TRP A 93 -3.08 -15.56 -12.01
CA TRP A 93 -2.51 -14.53 -11.13
C TRP A 93 -3.46 -14.10 -10.01
N ALA A 94 -4.77 -14.13 -10.25
CA ALA A 94 -5.78 -13.81 -9.23
C ALA A 94 -5.72 -14.79 -8.04
N ALA A 95 -5.38 -16.04 -8.30
CA ALA A 95 -5.34 -17.13 -7.33
C ALA A 95 -4.00 -17.27 -6.56
N LEU A 96 -3.00 -16.48 -6.90
CA LEU A 96 -1.60 -16.67 -6.50
C LEU A 96 -1.44 -16.87 -4.97
N GLY A 97 -1.94 -15.95 -4.16
CA GLY A 97 -1.87 -15.99 -2.70
C GLY A 97 -3.12 -16.53 -2.01
N CYS A 98 -4.09 -17.05 -2.76
CA CYS A 98 -5.35 -17.52 -2.20
C CYS A 98 -5.27 -18.99 -1.75
N ASP A 99 -6.18 -19.36 -0.83
CA ASP A 99 -6.25 -20.68 -0.22
C ASP A 99 -6.59 -21.76 -1.24
N PRO A 100 -5.83 -22.89 -1.28
CA PRO A 100 -6.12 -24.02 -2.13
C PRO A 100 -7.51 -24.63 -1.93
N GLU A 101 -8.11 -24.50 -0.74
CA GLU A 101 -9.48 -24.95 -0.46
C GLU A 101 -10.50 -24.33 -1.42
N TYR A 102 -10.26 -23.10 -1.86
CA TYR A 102 -11.13 -22.35 -2.77
C TYR A 102 -10.56 -22.23 -4.19
N GLY A 103 -9.54 -23.04 -4.53
CA GLY A 103 -8.93 -23.05 -5.85
C GLY A 103 -7.72 -22.12 -5.99
N GLY A 104 -7.20 -21.61 -4.88
CA GLY A 104 -5.98 -20.81 -4.84
C GLY A 104 -4.70 -21.62 -5.03
N GLN A 105 -3.60 -20.92 -5.29
CA GLN A 105 -2.27 -21.56 -5.43
C GLN A 105 -1.53 -21.68 -4.09
N GLY A 106 -1.98 -20.98 -3.04
CA GLY A 106 -1.44 -21.06 -1.70
C GLY A 106 0.01 -20.55 -1.55
N LEU A 107 0.42 -19.62 -2.43
CA LEU A 107 1.76 -19.04 -2.34
C LEU A 107 1.82 -17.97 -1.22
N PRO A 108 3.03 -17.70 -0.67
CA PRO A 108 3.21 -16.77 0.43
C PRO A 108 2.75 -15.34 0.10
N VAL A 109 2.24 -14.64 1.11
CA VAL A 109 1.90 -13.21 1.02
C VAL A 109 3.13 -12.39 0.62
N SER A 110 4.31 -12.71 1.14
CA SER A 110 5.57 -12.05 0.79
C SER A 110 5.91 -12.14 -0.70
N LEU A 111 5.61 -13.26 -1.35
CA LEU A 111 5.80 -13.41 -2.79
C LEU A 111 4.71 -12.69 -3.60
N ASN A 112 3.46 -12.84 -3.21
CA ASN A 112 2.33 -12.12 -3.84
C ASN A 112 2.52 -10.60 -3.75
N ASN A 113 3.07 -10.12 -2.65
CA ASN A 113 3.37 -8.71 -2.43
C ASN A 113 4.40 -8.16 -3.45
N SER A 114 5.44 -8.94 -3.77
CA SER A 114 6.42 -8.55 -4.80
C SER A 114 5.79 -8.45 -6.18
N PHE A 115 4.89 -9.36 -6.53
CA PHE A 115 4.11 -9.26 -7.77
C PHE A 115 3.17 -8.05 -7.76
N TYR A 116 2.56 -7.74 -6.62
CA TYR A 116 1.69 -6.57 -6.47
C TYR A 116 2.45 -5.24 -6.64
N GLU A 117 3.73 -5.17 -6.22
CA GLU A 117 4.60 -4.04 -6.56
C GLU A 117 4.74 -3.87 -8.07
N MET A 118 5.01 -4.95 -8.80
CA MET A 118 5.15 -4.90 -10.26
C MET A 118 3.87 -4.43 -10.95
N LEU A 119 2.71 -4.93 -10.50
CA LEU A 119 1.40 -4.52 -11.01
C LEU A 119 1.19 -3.00 -10.86
N ASN A 120 1.47 -2.46 -9.67
CA ASN A 120 1.32 -1.04 -9.38
C ASN A 120 2.34 -0.16 -10.11
N SER A 121 3.56 -0.64 -10.29
CA SER A 121 4.57 0.04 -11.11
C SER A 121 4.14 0.15 -12.57
N ALA A 122 3.52 -0.90 -13.08
CA ALA A 122 3.05 -0.95 -14.46
C ALA A 122 1.77 -0.14 -14.69
N ASN A 123 0.76 -0.26 -13.82
CA ASN A 123 -0.52 0.42 -13.99
C ASN A 123 -1.34 0.41 -12.69
N GLN A 124 -1.19 1.42 -11.85
CA GLN A 124 -1.93 1.51 -10.58
C GLN A 124 -3.45 1.49 -10.77
N ALA A 125 -3.97 2.24 -11.75
CA ALA A 125 -5.42 2.34 -11.97
C ALA A 125 -6.04 0.98 -12.31
N TRP A 126 -5.40 0.19 -13.16
CA TRP A 126 -5.82 -1.16 -13.49
C TRP A 126 -5.71 -2.11 -12.29
N THR A 127 -4.61 -2.02 -11.55
CA THR A 127 -4.32 -2.90 -10.40
C THR A 127 -5.35 -2.82 -9.29
N MET A 128 -6.09 -1.71 -9.20
CA MET A 128 -7.15 -1.54 -8.21
C MET A 128 -8.34 -2.50 -8.43
N TYR A 129 -8.59 -2.99 -9.65
CA TYR A 129 -9.64 -3.99 -9.90
C TYR A 129 -9.33 -5.31 -9.19
N PRO A 130 -8.20 -6.00 -9.44
CA PRO A 130 -7.86 -7.23 -8.72
C PRO A 130 -7.50 -6.99 -7.25
N GLY A 131 -6.90 -5.84 -6.90
CA GLY A 131 -6.49 -5.54 -5.53
C GLY A 131 -7.65 -5.46 -4.55
N LEU A 132 -8.75 -4.81 -4.92
CA LEU A 132 -9.97 -4.77 -4.10
C LEU A 132 -10.65 -6.14 -4.01
N SER A 133 -10.60 -6.93 -5.08
CA SER A 133 -11.13 -8.29 -5.08
C SER A 133 -10.43 -9.19 -4.07
N HIS A 134 -9.09 -9.06 -3.93
CA HIS A 134 -8.33 -9.78 -2.92
C HIS A 134 -8.74 -9.38 -1.49
N GLY A 135 -8.95 -8.09 -1.23
CA GLY A 135 -9.45 -7.63 0.07
C GLY A 135 -10.85 -8.16 0.41
N ALA A 136 -11.74 -8.25 -0.58
CA ALA A 136 -13.06 -8.86 -0.39
C ALA A 136 -12.95 -10.37 -0.11
N TYR A 137 -12.05 -11.07 -0.81
CA TYR A 137 -11.74 -12.47 -0.54
C TYR A 137 -11.28 -12.67 0.91
N GLU A 138 -10.30 -11.92 1.40
CA GLU A 138 -9.80 -12.04 2.77
C GLU A 138 -10.90 -11.80 3.81
N CYS A 139 -11.72 -10.77 3.62
CA CYS A 139 -12.83 -10.47 4.53
C CYS A 139 -13.87 -11.59 4.57
N LEU A 140 -14.25 -12.15 3.43
CA LEU A 140 -15.20 -13.25 3.35
C LEU A 140 -14.64 -14.57 3.88
N LYS A 141 -13.35 -14.84 3.63
CA LYS A 141 -12.65 -16.02 4.16
C LYS A 141 -12.69 -16.03 5.68
N GLU A 142 -12.46 -14.89 6.32
CA GLU A 142 -12.43 -14.77 7.78
C GLU A 142 -13.83 -14.75 8.41
N HIS A 143 -14.76 -13.99 7.83
CA HIS A 143 -16.03 -13.65 8.48
C HIS A 143 -17.28 -14.15 7.76
N GLY A 144 -17.18 -14.68 6.54
CA GLY A 144 -18.31 -15.24 5.80
C GLY A 144 -18.87 -16.49 6.44
N SER A 145 -20.17 -16.77 6.22
CA SER A 145 -20.75 -18.07 6.55
C SER A 145 -20.22 -19.16 5.60
N ASP A 146 -20.35 -20.43 5.96
CA ASP A 146 -19.91 -21.53 5.10
C ASP A 146 -20.61 -21.50 3.73
N GLU A 147 -21.89 -21.10 3.67
CA GLU A 147 -22.63 -20.93 2.43
C GLU A 147 -22.06 -19.76 1.59
N GLN A 148 -21.76 -18.62 2.23
CA GLN A 148 -21.13 -17.48 1.54
C GLN A 148 -19.75 -17.85 1.01
N LYS A 149 -18.92 -18.52 1.80
CA LYS A 149 -17.60 -18.99 1.37
C LYS A 149 -17.70 -19.93 0.17
N ALA A 150 -18.55 -20.95 0.25
CA ALA A 150 -18.73 -21.93 -0.82
C ALA A 150 -19.23 -21.29 -2.13
N GLN A 151 -20.09 -20.27 -2.04
CA GLN A 151 -20.70 -19.64 -3.21
C GLN A 151 -19.82 -18.58 -3.86
N TYR A 152 -19.09 -17.77 -3.06
CA TYR A 152 -18.41 -16.58 -3.56
C TYR A 152 -16.89 -16.72 -3.65
N LEU A 153 -16.23 -17.45 -2.71
CA LEU A 153 -14.77 -17.50 -2.69
C LEU A 153 -14.16 -18.13 -3.94
N PRO A 154 -14.67 -19.26 -4.49
CA PRO A 154 -14.08 -19.82 -5.71
C PRO A 154 -14.11 -18.84 -6.90
N LYS A 155 -15.16 -18.04 -7.02
CA LYS A 155 -15.32 -17.04 -8.09
C LYS A 155 -14.42 -15.81 -7.91
N LEU A 156 -14.20 -15.37 -6.67
CA LEU A 156 -13.25 -14.30 -6.34
C LEU A 156 -11.81 -14.77 -6.55
N VAL A 157 -11.50 -16.01 -6.14
CA VAL A 157 -10.16 -16.62 -6.30
C VAL A 157 -9.80 -16.81 -7.76
N SER A 158 -10.72 -17.30 -8.59
CA SER A 158 -10.50 -17.44 -10.03
C SER A 158 -10.39 -16.08 -10.75
N GLY A 159 -10.93 -15.01 -10.16
CA GLY A 159 -11.02 -13.70 -10.80
C GLY A 159 -12.21 -13.53 -11.73
N GLU A 160 -13.08 -14.54 -11.87
CA GLU A 160 -14.33 -14.41 -12.66
C GLU A 160 -15.23 -13.30 -12.12
N TRP A 161 -15.24 -13.12 -10.80
CA TRP A 161 -15.94 -12.04 -10.10
C TRP A 161 -14.96 -11.17 -9.35
N THR A 162 -15.28 -9.88 -9.28
CA THR A 162 -14.50 -8.90 -8.52
C THR A 162 -15.20 -8.53 -7.21
N GLY A 163 -14.48 -7.88 -6.32
CA GLY A 163 -15.01 -7.39 -5.05
C GLY A 163 -14.80 -5.89 -4.87
N THR A 164 -15.64 -5.25 -4.07
CA THR A 164 -15.51 -3.85 -3.68
C THR A 164 -15.81 -3.64 -2.20
N MET A 165 -15.41 -2.48 -1.72
CA MET A 165 -15.64 -2.00 -0.36
C MET A 165 -16.50 -0.74 -0.42
N CYS A 166 -17.74 -0.80 0.13
CA CYS A 166 -18.71 0.27 0.08
C CYS A 166 -18.96 0.86 1.49
N LEU A 167 -18.11 1.82 1.90
CA LEU A 167 -18.15 2.42 3.23
C LEU A 167 -18.69 3.83 3.22
N THR A 168 -18.01 4.71 2.49
CA THR A 168 -18.15 6.17 2.52
C THR A 168 -19.50 6.65 1.99
N GLU A 169 -20.09 7.60 2.68
CA GLU A 169 -21.27 8.35 2.24
C GLU A 169 -20.92 9.84 2.11
N ALA A 170 -21.75 10.63 1.43
CA ALA A 170 -21.44 12.02 1.12
C ALA A 170 -21.12 12.90 2.36
N HIS A 171 -21.63 12.54 3.53
CA HIS A 171 -21.45 13.25 4.79
C HIS A 171 -20.49 12.56 5.77
N CYS A 172 -19.97 11.38 5.44
CA CYS A 172 -19.05 10.66 6.32
C CYS A 172 -18.12 9.73 5.54
N GLY A 173 -16.82 9.84 5.83
CA GLY A 173 -15.79 8.95 5.30
C GLY A 173 -14.83 8.52 6.41
N THR A 174 -14.20 9.48 7.08
CA THR A 174 -13.33 9.22 8.24
C THR A 174 -14.14 8.74 9.45
N ASP A 175 -15.26 9.39 9.76
CA ASP A 175 -16.18 8.99 10.83
C ASP A 175 -17.36 8.20 10.25
N LEU A 176 -17.17 6.90 10.09
CA LEU A 176 -18.21 5.99 9.63
C LEU A 176 -19.37 5.82 10.62
N GLY A 177 -19.18 6.24 11.87
CA GLY A 177 -20.25 6.27 12.87
C GLY A 177 -21.49 7.07 12.45
N LEU A 178 -21.33 7.95 11.48
CA LEU A 178 -22.38 8.82 10.95
C LEU A 178 -23.15 8.22 9.75
N LEU A 179 -22.77 7.06 9.23
CA LEU A 179 -23.40 6.46 8.04
C LEU A 179 -24.91 6.22 8.24
N ARG A 180 -25.68 6.39 7.16
CA ARG A 180 -27.16 6.37 7.16
C ARG A 180 -27.76 5.25 6.33
N SER A 181 -26.98 4.53 5.51
CA SER A 181 -27.49 3.38 4.75
C SER A 181 -28.15 2.38 5.69
N LYS A 182 -29.29 1.81 5.26
CA LYS A 182 -30.14 0.93 6.07
C LYS A 182 -30.19 -0.46 5.47
N ALA A 183 -30.34 -1.47 6.32
CA ALA A 183 -30.55 -2.86 5.95
C ALA A 183 -31.78 -3.38 6.69
N GLU A 184 -32.85 -3.70 5.95
CA GLU A 184 -34.13 -4.17 6.48
C GLU A 184 -34.23 -5.70 6.32
N PRO A 185 -34.34 -6.47 7.43
CA PRO A 185 -34.46 -7.93 7.37
C PRO A 185 -35.75 -8.35 6.67
N GLN A 186 -35.68 -9.39 5.82
CA GLN A 186 -36.82 -9.89 5.05
C GLN A 186 -37.45 -11.16 5.65
N GLY A 187 -36.89 -11.72 6.71
CA GLY A 187 -37.40 -12.91 7.39
C GLY A 187 -36.93 -14.24 6.79
N ASP A 188 -36.25 -14.24 5.68
CA ASP A 188 -35.68 -15.41 5.00
C ASP A 188 -34.13 -15.48 5.08
N GLY A 189 -33.53 -14.64 5.93
CA GLY A 189 -32.08 -14.51 6.04
C GLY A 189 -31.46 -13.46 5.12
N THR A 190 -32.25 -12.88 4.22
CA THR A 190 -31.83 -11.77 3.35
C THR A 190 -32.23 -10.42 3.94
N TYR A 191 -31.62 -9.37 3.38
CA TYR A 191 -31.86 -7.98 3.75
C TYR A 191 -32.08 -7.13 2.51
N LYS A 192 -32.95 -6.13 2.60
CA LYS A 192 -33.05 -5.05 1.62
C LYS A 192 -32.23 -3.86 2.09
N ILE A 193 -31.24 -3.52 1.28
CA ILE A 193 -30.27 -2.47 1.62
C ILE A 193 -30.55 -1.25 0.77
N SER A 194 -30.66 -0.08 1.43
CA SER A 194 -30.97 1.19 0.79
C SER A 194 -30.05 2.29 1.28
N GLY A 195 -29.61 3.14 0.35
CA GLY A 195 -28.69 4.26 0.62
C GLY A 195 -27.82 4.57 -0.57
N SER A 196 -26.89 5.49 -0.37
CA SER A 196 -25.92 5.90 -1.41
C SER A 196 -24.52 5.90 -0.84
N LYS A 197 -23.59 5.30 -1.57
CA LYS A 197 -22.17 5.24 -1.25
C LYS A 197 -21.39 6.01 -2.30
N ILE A 198 -20.38 6.78 -1.87
CA ILE A 198 -19.53 7.56 -2.78
C ILE A 198 -18.08 7.10 -2.71
N PHE A 199 -17.30 7.49 -3.72
CA PHE A 199 -15.88 7.15 -3.86
C PHE A 199 -15.60 5.64 -3.88
N ILE A 200 -16.52 4.87 -4.48
CA ILE A 200 -16.37 3.42 -4.56
C ILE A 200 -15.49 3.06 -5.75
N SER A 201 -14.26 2.72 -5.48
CA SER A 201 -13.31 2.24 -6.49
C SER A 201 -13.81 0.94 -7.09
N ALA A 202 -13.79 0.83 -8.42
CA ALA A 202 -14.29 -0.33 -9.16
C ALA A 202 -15.75 -0.72 -8.82
N GLY A 203 -16.58 0.25 -8.44
CA GLY A 203 -17.99 0.01 -8.07
C GLY A 203 -18.84 -0.49 -9.24
N GLU A 204 -18.52 -0.08 -10.46
CA GLU A 204 -19.11 -0.57 -11.70
C GLU A 204 -18.01 -0.63 -12.77
N HIS A 205 -17.99 -1.68 -13.57
CA HIS A 205 -17.01 -1.89 -14.63
C HIS A 205 -17.41 -3.09 -15.52
N ASP A 206 -16.66 -3.29 -16.60
CA ASP A 206 -16.87 -4.35 -17.59
C ASP A 206 -15.73 -5.41 -17.65
N VAL A 207 -14.79 -5.40 -16.69
CA VAL A 207 -13.65 -6.34 -16.70
C VAL A 207 -14.01 -7.74 -16.19
N ALA A 208 -15.08 -7.88 -15.39
CA ALA A 208 -15.55 -9.15 -14.84
C ALA A 208 -17.07 -9.27 -14.97
N GLU A 209 -17.58 -10.52 -14.85
CA GLU A 209 -19.00 -10.82 -15.05
C GLU A 209 -19.88 -10.32 -13.90
N ASN A 210 -19.36 -10.35 -12.68
CA ASN A 210 -20.09 -9.93 -11.48
C ASN A 210 -19.19 -9.11 -10.55
N ILE A 211 -19.81 -8.30 -9.70
CA ILE A 211 -19.13 -7.50 -8.68
C ILE A 211 -19.79 -7.79 -7.34
N ILE A 212 -18.99 -8.18 -6.36
CA ILE A 212 -19.43 -8.49 -5.00
C ILE A 212 -19.11 -7.31 -4.11
N HIS A 213 -20.15 -6.55 -3.77
CA HIS A 213 -20.01 -5.37 -2.93
C HIS A 213 -20.10 -5.74 -1.44
N LEU A 214 -19.10 -5.37 -0.65
CA LEU A 214 -19.14 -5.45 0.81
C LEU A 214 -19.60 -4.10 1.35
N VAL A 215 -20.85 -4.04 1.84
CA VAL A 215 -21.56 -2.79 2.13
C VAL A 215 -21.79 -2.64 3.64
N LEU A 216 -21.35 -1.49 4.20
CA LEU A 216 -21.68 -1.11 5.57
C LEU A 216 -23.06 -0.45 5.61
N ALA A 217 -23.94 -0.94 6.49
CA ALA A 217 -25.27 -0.42 6.71
C ALA A 217 -25.75 -0.66 8.16
N ARG A 218 -26.88 -0.04 8.54
CA ARG A 218 -27.50 -0.16 9.86
C ARG A 218 -28.76 -1.00 9.83
N LEU A 219 -28.90 -1.88 10.80
CA LEU A 219 -30.16 -2.56 11.10
C LEU A 219 -31.15 -1.57 11.76
N PRO A 220 -32.50 -1.85 11.74
CA PRO A 220 -33.51 -0.91 12.24
C PRO A 220 -33.33 -0.48 13.69
N ASP A 221 -32.86 -1.38 14.55
CA ASP A 221 -32.65 -1.20 16.00
C ASP A 221 -31.17 -1.06 16.38
N ALA A 222 -30.33 -0.68 15.43
CA ALA A 222 -28.90 -0.54 15.65
C ALA A 222 -28.59 0.62 16.63
N PRO A 223 -27.68 0.42 17.59
CA PRO A 223 -27.17 1.52 18.41
C PRO A 223 -26.51 2.60 17.55
N GLU A 224 -26.50 3.83 18.05
CA GLU A 224 -25.84 4.95 17.37
C GLU A 224 -24.31 4.77 17.31
N GLY A 225 -23.70 5.48 16.39
CA GLY A 225 -22.24 5.51 16.21
C GLY A 225 -21.69 4.23 15.56
N SER A 226 -20.40 4.02 15.70
CA SER A 226 -19.68 2.91 15.06
C SER A 226 -20.11 1.51 15.56
N LYS A 227 -20.65 1.43 16.77
CA LYS A 227 -21.11 0.18 17.39
C LYS A 227 -22.40 -0.38 16.79
N GLY A 228 -23.11 0.37 15.94
CA GLY A 228 -24.33 -0.06 15.28
C GLY A 228 -24.17 -0.44 13.82
N ILE A 229 -22.95 -0.54 13.32
CA ILE A 229 -22.66 -0.81 11.91
C ILE A 229 -22.55 -2.31 11.67
N SER A 230 -23.28 -2.81 10.68
CA SER A 230 -23.22 -4.19 10.19
C SER A 230 -22.66 -4.25 8.78
N LEU A 231 -22.15 -5.40 8.37
CA LEU A 231 -21.57 -5.63 7.05
C LEU A 231 -22.43 -6.59 6.24
N PHE A 232 -22.67 -6.25 4.97
CA PHE A 232 -23.50 -7.03 4.07
C PHE A 232 -22.77 -7.33 2.77
N LEU A 233 -22.97 -8.57 2.28
CA LEU A 233 -22.58 -9.00 0.95
C LEU A 233 -23.72 -8.69 -0.01
N VAL A 234 -23.45 -7.87 -1.02
CA VAL A 234 -24.44 -7.40 -2.01
C VAL A 234 -23.89 -7.62 -3.41
N PRO A 235 -24.25 -8.69 -4.11
CA PRO A 235 -23.76 -8.93 -5.46
C PRO A 235 -24.47 -8.01 -6.48
N LYS A 236 -23.78 -7.64 -7.55
CA LYS A 236 -24.35 -6.91 -8.69
C LYS A 236 -25.42 -7.73 -9.40
N PHE A 237 -25.13 -9.00 -9.64
CA PHE A 237 -26.10 -10.01 -10.10
C PHE A 237 -26.25 -11.08 -9.01
N LEU A 238 -27.48 -11.39 -8.65
CA LEU A 238 -27.76 -12.45 -7.68
C LEU A 238 -27.36 -13.80 -8.30
N PRO A 239 -26.50 -14.59 -7.64
CA PRO A 239 -26.13 -15.88 -8.20
C PRO A 239 -27.26 -16.90 -8.04
N ASN A 240 -27.48 -17.74 -9.05
CA ASN A 240 -28.32 -18.91 -8.98
C ASN A 240 -27.66 -20.03 -8.16
N ALA A 241 -28.42 -21.06 -7.79
CA ALA A 241 -27.90 -22.18 -7.01
C ALA A 241 -26.78 -22.97 -7.72
N ASP A 242 -26.71 -22.92 -9.04
CA ASP A 242 -25.66 -23.55 -9.87
C ASP A 242 -24.41 -22.61 -10.06
N GLY A 243 -24.42 -21.44 -9.44
CA GLY A 243 -23.33 -20.45 -9.56
C GLY A 243 -23.37 -19.60 -10.83
N SER A 244 -24.40 -19.76 -11.69
CA SER A 244 -24.62 -18.87 -12.82
C SER A 244 -25.18 -17.51 -12.39
N LEU A 245 -25.09 -16.50 -13.27
CA LEU A 245 -25.66 -15.18 -13.03
C LEU A 245 -27.20 -15.24 -13.08
N GLY A 246 -27.85 -14.75 -12.03
CA GLY A 246 -29.30 -14.61 -11.95
C GLY A 246 -29.76 -13.17 -12.23
N GLU A 247 -30.74 -12.72 -11.47
CA GLU A 247 -31.34 -11.40 -11.66
C GLU A 247 -30.38 -10.26 -11.30
N ARG A 248 -30.54 -9.14 -12.02
CA ARG A 248 -29.85 -7.88 -11.71
C ARG A 248 -30.33 -7.33 -10.36
N ASN A 249 -29.43 -7.21 -9.42
CA ASN A 249 -29.73 -6.64 -8.11
C ASN A 249 -29.84 -5.11 -8.20
N PRO A 250 -30.78 -4.45 -7.50
CA PRO A 250 -30.96 -3.00 -7.57
C PRO A 250 -29.87 -2.23 -6.79
N ILE A 251 -28.62 -2.46 -7.15
CA ILE A 251 -27.45 -1.64 -6.83
C ILE A 251 -26.87 -1.09 -8.13
N PHE A 252 -26.79 0.22 -8.29
CA PHE A 252 -26.46 0.85 -9.56
C PHE A 252 -25.44 1.96 -9.40
N CYS A 253 -24.56 2.10 -10.40
CA CYS A 253 -23.72 3.28 -10.54
C CYS A 253 -24.59 4.47 -10.95
N GLY A 254 -24.54 5.54 -10.17
CA GLY A 254 -25.24 6.80 -10.46
C GLY A 254 -24.36 7.82 -11.18
N ALA A 255 -23.07 7.76 -10.95
CA ALA A 255 -22.05 8.61 -11.56
C ALA A 255 -20.65 8.04 -11.30
N ILE A 256 -19.68 8.48 -12.08
CA ILE A 256 -18.25 8.32 -11.78
C ILE A 256 -17.61 9.68 -11.53
N GLU A 257 -16.62 9.71 -10.66
CA GLU A 257 -15.92 10.94 -10.28
C GLU A 257 -14.91 11.37 -11.35
N GLU A 258 -14.86 12.65 -11.65
CA GLU A 258 -13.76 13.29 -12.37
C GLU A 258 -12.62 13.56 -11.39
N LYS A 259 -11.46 12.94 -11.61
CA LYS A 259 -10.37 12.90 -10.64
C LYS A 259 -9.09 13.52 -11.18
N MET A 260 -8.19 13.89 -10.25
CA MET A 260 -6.84 14.35 -10.57
C MET A 260 -6.00 13.27 -11.28
N GLY A 261 -6.14 12.01 -10.87
CA GLY A 261 -5.38 10.87 -11.39
C GLY A 261 -6.18 9.57 -11.33
N ILE A 262 -5.49 8.44 -11.58
CA ILE A 262 -6.09 7.10 -11.67
C ILE A 262 -7.35 7.05 -12.55
N HIS A 263 -7.31 7.75 -13.68
CA HIS A 263 -8.47 7.90 -14.57
C HIS A 263 -8.94 6.55 -15.15
N GLY A 264 -8.05 5.57 -15.27
CA GLY A 264 -8.39 4.23 -15.74
C GLY A 264 -9.18 3.39 -14.72
N ASN A 265 -9.31 3.85 -13.47
CA ASN A 265 -10.16 3.19 -12.48
C ASN A 265 -11.44 3.99 -12.27
N ALA A 266 -12.60 3.34 -12.37
CA ALA A 266 -13.89 3.96 -12.10
C ALA A 266 -14.07 4.16 -10.60
N THR A 267 -14.21 5.40 -10.17
CA THR A 267 -14.56 5.77 -8.80
C THR A 267 -16.03 6.17 -8.79
N CYS A 268 -16.88 5.29 -8.27
CA CYS A 268 -18.32 5.31 -8.48
C CYS A 268 -19.09 5.90 -7.29
N GLN A 269 -20.22 6.55 -7.61
CA GLN A 269 -21.32 6.74 -6.69
C GLN A 269 -22.27 5.54 -6.86
N MET A 270 -22.44 4.72 -5.82
CA MET A 270 -23.28 3.53 -5.84
C MET A 270 -24.58 3.77 -5.10
N ASN A 271 -25.70 3.59 -5.79
CA ASN A 271 -27.05 3.75 -5.24
C ASN A 271 -27.68 2.36 -5.01
N LEU A 272 -28.13 2.11 -3.79
CA LEU A 272 -28.82 0.90 -3.39
C LEU A 272 -30.31 1.23 -3.20
N ASP A 273 -31.17 0.60 -3.98
CA ASP A 273 -32.62 0.81 -3.95
C ASP A 273 -33.35 -0.48 -3.53
N GLY A 274 -33.19 -0.86 -2.27
CA GLY A 274 -33.65 -2.14 -1.76
C GLY A 274 -32.84 -3.32 -2.30
N ALA A 275 -31.54 -3.13 -2.50
CA ALA A 275 -30.64 -4.18 -2.99
C ALA A 275 -30.60 -5.37 -2.02
N VAL A 276 -30.74 -6.59 -2.57
CA VAL A 276 -30.70 -7.82 -1.78
C VAL A 276 -29.29 -8.13 -1.35
N GLY A 277 -29.10 -8.40 -0.06
CA GLY A 277 -27.82 -8.79 0.50
C GLY A 277 -27.96 -9.76 1.66
N THR A 278 -26.85 -10.33 2.08
CA THR A 278 -26.74 -11.23 3.23
C THR A 278 -25.75 -10.67 4.25
N LEU A 279 -26.01 -10.88 5.54
CA LEU A 279 -25.14 -10.42 6.62
C LEU A 279 -23.81 -11.18 6.60
N ILE A 280 -22.70 -10.46 6.72
CA ILE A 280 -21.36 -11.02 6.94
C ILE A 280 -21.02 -10.91 8.43
N GLY A 281 -20.67 -12.03 9.06
CA GLY A 281 -20.37 -12.10 10.47
C GLY A 281 -21.59 -11.86 11.35
N GLN A 282 -21.44 -11.05 12.41
CA GLN A 282 -22.49 -10.80 13.40
C GLN A 282 -23.09 -9.39 13.25
N PRO A 283 -24.38 -9.21 13.61
CA PRO A 283 -24.99 -7.89 13.72
C PRO A 283 -24.14 -6.93 14.57
N HIS A 284 -24.03 -5.68 14.13
CA HIS A 284 -23.30 -4.61 14.82
C HIS A 284 -21.77 -4.83 14.96
N LYS A 285 -21.21 -5.81 14.24
CA LYS A 285 -19.77 -6.11 14.18
C LYS A 285 -19.16 -5.85 12.78
N GLY A 286 -19.88 -5.12 11.94
CA GLY A 286 -19.48 -4.90 10.56
C GLY A 286 -18.15 -4.18 10.39
N LEU A 287 -17.81 -3.22 11.25
CA LEU A 287 -16.50 -2.58 11.21
C LEU A 287 -15.36 -3.54 11.57
N ASN A 288 -15.58 -4.44 12.53
CA ASN A 288 -14.57 -5.43 12.91
C ASN A 288 -14.27 -6.36 11.72
N ALA A 289 -15.29 -6.82 11.02
CA ALA A 289 -15.13 -7.65 9.82
C ALA A 289 -14.44 -6.88 8.68
N MET A 290 -14.86 -5.62 8.46
CA MET A 290 -14.29 -4.77 7.42
C MET A 290 -12.82 -4.40 7.67
N PHE A 291 -12.35 -4.40 8.92
CA PHE A 291 -10.94 -4.12 9.23
C PHE A 291 -9.97 -5.12 8.59
N VAL A 292 -10.36 -6.35 8.36
CA VAL A 292 -9.55 -7.33 7.60
C VAL A 292 -9.26 -6.79 6.20
N PHE A 293 -10.30 -6.39 5.48
CA PHE A 293 -10.18 -5.75 4.17
C PHE A 293 -9.33 -4.45 4.23
N MET A 294 -9.64 -3.57 5.18
CA MET A 294 -8.98 -2.27 5.31
C MET A 294 -7.49 -2.41 5.63
N ASN A 295 -7.07 -3.38 6.42
CA ASN A 295 -5.66 -3.60 6.73
C ASN A 295 -4.89 -4.12 5.52
N ALA A 296 -5.46 -5.06 4.76
CA ALA A 296 -4.90 -5.49 3.48
C ALA A 296 -4.79 -4.31 2.49
N ALA A 297 -5.83 -3.48 2.39
CA ALA A 297 -5.83 -2.28 1.55
C ALA A 297 -4.75 -1.25 1.98
N ARG A 298 -4.49 -1.06 3.27
CA ARG A 298 -3.46 -0.14 3.77
C ARG A 298 -2.04 -0.57 3.35
N LEU A 299 -1.73 -1.87 3.45
CA LEU A 299 -0.48 -2.40 2.91
C LEU A 299 -0.43 -2.21 1.39
N GLY A 300 -1.53 -2.52 0.69
CA GLY A 300 -1.67 -2.31 -0.74
C GLY A 300 -1.42 -0.86 -1.18
N VAL A 301 -1.90 0.13 -0.42
CA VAL A 301 -1.66 1.56 -0.71
C VAL A 301 -0.19 1.95 -0.53
N GLY A 302 0.51 1.38 0.45
CA GLY A 302 1.97 1.50 0.55
C GLY A 302 2.68 0.96 -0.71
N MET A 303 2.22 -0.19 -1.20
CA MET A 303 2.73 -0.80 -2.44
C MET A 303 2.43 0.03 -3.69
N GLN A 304 1.29 0.69 -3.76
CA GLN A 304 0.97 1.63 -4.86
C GLN A 304 2.01 2.74 -4.94
N SER A 305 2.32 3.36 -3.81
CA SER A 305 3.34 4.41 -3.77
C SER A 305 4.75 3.91 -4.05
N LEU A 306 5.10 2.72 -3.56
CA LEU A 306 6.35 2.06 -3.92
C LEU A 306 6.45 1.85 -5.44
N GLY A 307 5.42 1.27 -6.06
CA GLY A 307 5.39 1.01 -7.49
C GLY A 307 5.53 2.28 -8.34
N LEU A 308 4.80 3.35 -7.99
CA LEU A 308 4.91 4.64 -8.67
C LEU A 308 6.28 5.30 -8.47
N THR A 309 6.87 5.18 -7.28
CA THR A 309 8.22 5.69 -6.99
C THR A 309 9.25 4.96 -7.87
N GLU A 310 9.15 3.64 -7.96
CA GLU A 310 10.07 2.82 -8.75
C GLU A 310 10.02 3.18 -10.24
N VAL A 311 8.84 3.19 -10.85
CA VAL A 311 8.70 3.48 -12.29
C VAL A 311 9.07 4.94 -12.60
N ALA A 312 8.74 5.89 -11.75
CA ALA A 312 9.12 7.29 -11.92
C ALA A 312 10.66 7.46 -11.83
N TYR A 313 11.31 6.80 -10.86
CA TYR A 313 12.76 6.75 -10.74
C TYR A 313 13.44 6.21 -11.98
N GLN A 314 12.97 5.05 -12.50
CA GLN A 314 13.56 4.44 -13.69
C GLN A 314 13.52 5.38 -14.90
N ASN A 315 12.37 6.02 -15.13
CA ASN A 315 12.22 6.96 -16.26
C ASN A 315 13.09 8.20 -16.06
N ALA A 316 13.16 8.76 -14.86
CA ALA A 316 14.02 9.89 -14.54
C ALA A 316 15.51 9.55 -14.74
N LEU A 317 15.92 8.34 -14.36
CA LEU A 317 17.30 7.88 -14.53
C LEU A 317 17.69 7.77 -16.01
N VAL A 318 16.84 7.19 -16.84
CA VAL A 318 17.07 7.09 -18.28
C VAL A 318 17.18 8.47 -18.91
N TYR A 319 16.25 9.35 -18.61
CA TYR A 319 16.27 10.73 -19.09
C TYR A 319 17.53 11.47 -18.65
N ALA A 320 17.95 11.35 -17.38
CA ALA A 320 19.12 12.02 -16.85
C ALA A 320 20.45 11.57 -17.50
N LYS A 321 20.52 10.32 -17.94
CA LYS A 321 21.68 9.77 -18.67
C LYS A 321 21.75 10.23 -20.12
N ASP A 322 20.60 10.48 -20.75
CA ASP A 322 20.51 10.83 -22.17
C ASP A 322 20.49 12.36 -22.40
N ARG A 323 19.75 13.10 -21.57
CA ARG A 323 19.62 14.56 -21.69
C ARG A 323 20.93 15.27 -21.40
N ILE A 324 21.42 16.05 -22.36
CA ILE A 324 22.63 16.85 -22.19
C ILE A 324 22.27 18.33 -21.98
N GLN A 325 22.79 18.94 -20.90
CA GLN A 325 22.65 20.38 -20.59
C GLN A 325 23.78 20.84 -19.68
N MET A 326 24.39 21.97 -20.01
CA MET A 326 25.48 22.57 -19.26
C MET A 326 26.74 21.68 -19.20
N ARG A 327 27.74 22.14 -18.46
CA ARG A 327 28.94 21.36 -18.09
C ARG A 327 28.96 21.16 -16.58
N SER A 328 29.53 20.04 -16.17
CA SER A 328 29.79 19.81 -14.74
C SER A 328 30.68 20.93 -14.18
N LEU A 329 30.39 21.36 -12.95
CA LEU A 329 31.20 22.38 -12.26
C LEU A 329 32.65 21.93 -12.04
N SER A 330 32.93 20.63 -12.03
CA SER A 330 34.26 20.03 -11.93
C SER A 330 34.93 19.77 -13.29
N GLY A 331 34.46 20.43 -14.35
CA GLY A 331 34.96 20.31 -15.71
C GLY A 331 34.15 19.30 -16.55
N PRO A 332 34.28 19.35 -17.88
CA PRO A 332 33.55 18.51 -18.82
C PRO A 332 33.70 17.01 -18.52
N LYS A 333 32.56 16.27 -18.49
CA LYS A 333 32.53 14.81 -18.30
C LYS A 333 32.29 14.07 -19.60
N ALA A 334 31.75 14.76 -20.61
CA ALA A 334 31.60 14.27 -22.00
C ALA A 334 32.17 15.30 -22.95
N PRO A 335 33.53 15.42 -23.03
CA PRO A 335 34.19 16.47 -23.84
C PRO A 335 33.84 16.43 -25.32
N ASP A 336 33.52 15.25 -25.85
CA ASP A 336 33.14 15.04 -27.25
C ASP A 336 31.71 15.50 -27.58
N LYS A 337 30.90 15.84 -26.56
CA LYS A 337 29.53 16.32 -26.74
C LYS A 337 29.46 17.84 -26.49
N PRO A 338 28.45 18.53 -27.03
CA PRO A 338 28.28 19.98 -26.84
C PRO A 338 27.92 20.36 -25.36
N ALA A 339 27.42 19.41 -24.57
CA ALA A 339 27.13 19.53 -23.14
C ALA A 339 27.30 18.18 -22.44
N ASP A 340 27.32 18.18 -21.12
CA ASP A 340 27.36 16.94 -20.35
C ASP A 340 25.92 16.36 -20.15
N PRO A 341 25.78 15.04 -19.97
CA PRO A 341 24.54 14.44 -19.48
C PRO A 341 24.17 15.02 -18.10
N ILE A 342 22.89 15.33 -17.90
CA ILE A 342 22.47 16.02 -16.66
C ILE A 342 22.70 15.20 -15.38
N ILE A 343 22.87 13.88 -15.49
CA ILE A 343 23.20 13.01 -14.36
C ILE A 343 24.55 13.39 -13.67
N VAL A 344 25.38 14.18 -14.31
CA VAL A 344 26.64 14.64 -13.71
C VAL A 344 26.43 15.74 -12.68
N HIS A 345 25.27 16.40 -12.68
CA HIS A 345 24.97 17.50 -11.77
C HIS A 345 24.54 16.99 -10.38
N PRO A 346 25.11 17.53 -9.29
CA PRO A 346 24.85 17.04 -7.93
C PRO A 346 23.38 17.04 -7.54
N ASP A 347 22.60 18.06 -7.92
CA ASP A 347 21.19 18.15 -7.56
C ASP A 347 20.33 17.16 -8.35
N VAL A 348 20.66 16.88 -9.59
CA VAL A 348 20.00 15.78 -10.37
C VAL A 348 20.24 14.44 -9.67
N ARG A 349 21.47 14.19 -9.22
CA ARG A 349 21.78 12.98 -8.43
C ARG A 349 21.04 12.93 -7.12
N ARG A 350 20.89 14.06 -6.42
CA ARG A 350 20.10 14.14 -5.18
C ARG A 350 18.66 13.71 -5.44
N MET A 351 18.03 14.23 -6.49
CA MET A 351 16.65 13.87 -6.86
C MET A 351 16.52 12.38 -7.18
N LEU A 352 17.41 11.84 -8.01
CA LEU A 352 17.43 10.42 -8.37
C LEU A 352 17.67 9.51 -7.15
N LEU A 353 18.65 9.86 -6.30
CA LEU A 353 18.95 9.07 -5.09
C LEU A 353 17.84 9.16 -4.05
N THR A 354 17.11 10.27 -3.96
CA THR A 354 15.93 10.39 -3.10
C THR A 354 14.87 9.38 -3.52
N ALA A 355 14.51 9.33 -4.81
CA ALA A 355 13.54 8.37 -5.31
C ALA A 355 14.03 6.92 -5.14
N LYS A 356 15.30 6.65 -5.45
CA LYS A 356 15.92 5.33 -5.28
C LYS A 356 15.89 4.87 -3.83
N ALA A 357 16.27 5.72 -2.88
CA ALA A 357 16.30 5.38 -1.46
C ALA A 357 14.89 5.10 -0.92
N TYR A 358 13.90 5.90 -1.30
CA TYR A 358 12.53 5.63 -0.89
C TYR A 358 11.95 4.36 -1.52
N ALA A 359 12.27 4.05 -2.79
CA ALA A 359 11.85 2.80 -3.43
C ALA A 359 12.48 1.57 -2.74
N GLU A 360 13.79 1.56 -2.53
CA GLU A 360 14.49 0.43 -1.90
C GLU A 360 14.10 0.24 -0.44
N GLY A 361 13.97 1.33 0.33
CA GLY A 361 13.52 1.26 1.72
C GLY A 361 12.07 0.81 1.83
N ALA A 362 11.18 1.30 0.99
CA ALA A 362 9.78 0.87 0.96
C ALA A 362 9.64 -0.61 0.59
N ARG A 363 10.40 -1.10 -0.40
CA ARG A 363 10.42 -2.52 -0.78
C ARG A 363 10.85 -3.41 0.38
N ALA A 364 11.90 -3.04 1.09
CA ALA A 364 12.36 -3.78 2.26
C ALA A 364 11.29 -3.82 3.37
N VAL A 365 10.69 -2.69 3.70
CA VAL A 365 9.64 -2.60 4.74
C VAL A 365 8.39 -3.38 4.35
N CYS A 366 7.87 -3.18 3.13
CA CYS A 366 6.67 -3.88 2.66
C CYS A 366 6.88 -5.40 2.61
N SER A 367 8.02 -5.86 2.11
CA SER A 367 8.35 -7.29 2.07
C SER A 367 8.52 -7.88 3.47
N TYR A 368 9.12 -7.14 4.39
CA TYR A 368 9.21 -7.56 5.79
C TYR A 368 7.82 -7.70 6.42
N VAL A 369 6.94 -6.71 6.26
CA VAL A 369 5.57 -6.77 6.79
C VAL A 369 4.80 -7.95 6.17
N ALA A 370 4.95 -8.19 4.87
CA ALA A 370 4.34 -9.34 4.21
C ALA A 370 4.83 -10.68 4.78
N LEU A 371 6.13 -10.80 5.09
CA LEU A 371 6.67 -11.99 5.76
C LEU A 371 6.13 -12.14 7.20
N GLN A 372 5.92 -11.03 7.93
CA GLN A 372 5.27 -11.10 9.25
C GLN A 372 3.81 -11.57 9.13
N ILE A 373 3.09 -11.20 8.08
CA ILE A 373 1.74 -11.74 7.80
C ILE A 373 1.82 -13.25 7.52
N ASP A 374 2.80 -13.71 6.74
CA ASP A 374 3.02 -15.15 6.52
C ASP A 374 3.23 -15.90 7.83
N ARG A 375 4.01 -15.35 8.76
CA ARG A 375 4.25 -15.92 10.10
C ARG A 375 3.00 -15.86 10.98
N GLU A 376 2.29 -14.74 11.01
CA GLU A 376 1.03 -14.58 11.75
C GLU A 376 0.01 -15.64 11.37
N LEU A 377 -0.13 -15.93 10.09
CA LEU A 377 -1.13 -16.85 9.57
C LEU A 377 -0.72 -18.32 9.68
N ASN A 378 0.57 -18.66 9.55
CA ASN A 378 1.00 -20.03 9.28
C ASN A 378 2.02 -20.61 10.27
N HIS A 379 2.59 -19.81 11.19
CA HIS A 379 3.59 -20.36 12.11
C HIS A 379 2.93 -21.27 13.14
N PRO A 380 3.50 -22.48 13.43
CA PRO A 380 2.91 -23.43 14.37
C PRO A 380 2.91 -22.93 15.83
N ASP A 381 3.93 -22.13 16.21
CA ASP A 381 4.05 -21.55 17.53
C ASP A 381 3.17 -20.31 17.68
N GLU A 382 2.25 -20.33 18.67
CA GLU A 382 1.32 -19.25 18.94
C GLU A 382 2.02 -17.94 19.39
N ASP A 383 3.12 -18.04 20.11
CA ASP A 383 3.85 -16.85 20.58
C ASP A 383 4.52 -16.12 19.40
N VAL A 384 5.05 -16.87 18.43
CA VAL A 384 5.58 -16.29 17.18
C VAL A 384 4.48 -15.63 16.36
N ARG A 385 3.28 -16.26 16.27
CA ARG A 385 2.13 -15.63 15.59
C ARG A 385 1.72 -14.32 16.25
N LYS A 386 1.67 -14.27 17.59
CA LYS A 386 1.33 -13.06 18.35
C LYS A 386 2.36 -11.95 18.18
N GLU A 387 3.64 -12.31 18.19
CA GLU A 387 4.72 -11.36 17.95
C GLU A 387 4.61 -10.76 16.54
N ALA A 388 4.46 -11.61 15.52
CA ALA A 388 4.28 -11.20 14.14
C ALA A 388 3.05 -10.27 13.96
N ALA A 389 1.89 -10.64 14.52
CA ALA A 389 0.69 -9.80 14.54
C ALA A 389 0.93 -8.43 15.19
N GLY A 390 1.71 -8.39 16.28
CA GLY A 390 2.11 -7.16 16.95
C GLY A 390 2.93 -6.22 16.05
N GLU A 391 3.87 -6.78 15.28
CA GLU A 391 4.67 -6.03 14.33
C GLU A 391 3.86 -5.56 13.13
N VAL A 392 3.02 -6.41 12.55
CA VAL A 392 2.10 -6.02 11.48
C VAL A 392 1.23 -4.85 11.92
N ALA A 393 0.65 -4.93 13.13
CA ALA A 393 -0.18 -3.86 13.68
C ALA A 393 0.58 -2.54 13.87
N LEU A 394 1.84 -2.60 14.33
CA LEU A 394 2.68 -1.42 14.53
C LEU A 394 3.10 -0.79 13.20
N LEU A 395 3.52 -1.63 12.24
CA LEU A 395 4.14 -1.16 10.99
C LEU A 395 3.12 -0.74 9.93
N THR A 396 1.90 -1.27 9.94
CA THR A 396 0.88 -0.95 8.92
C THR A 396 0.61 0.55 8.76
N PRO A 397 0.40 1.36 9.82
CA PRO A 397 0.25 2.81 9.68
C PRO A 397 1.48 3.50 9.06
N ILE A 398 2.68 2.99 9.37
CA ILE A 398 3.95 3.51 8.84
C ILE A 398 4.06 3.18 7.35
N VAL A 399 3.79 1.93 6.98
CA VAL A 399 3.75 1.51 5.57
C VAL A 399 2.81 2.41 4.77
N LYS A 400 1.60 2.61 5.26
CA LYS A 400 0.62 3.44 4.55
C LYS A 400 1.04 4.91 4.51
N ALA A 401 1.32 5.56 5.63
CA ALA A 401 1.50 7.00 5.67
C ALA A 401 2.92 7.44 5.30
N PHE A 402 3.96 6.82 5.85
CA PHE A 402 5.34 7.23 5.58
C PHE A 402 5.75 6.96 4.12
N ILE A 403 5.36 5.79 3.58
CA ILE A 403 5.69 5.44 2.19
C ILE A 403 4.92 6.32 1.22
N THR A 404 3.64 6.61 1.48
CA THR A 404 2.84 7.43 0.56
C THR A 404 3.24 8.91 0.56
N ASP A 405 3.56 9.49 1.71
CA ASP A 405 4.10 10.85 1.78
C ASP A 405 5.40 10.98 0.99
N ASN A 406 6.33 10.05 1.20
CA ASN A 406 7.63 10.06 0.54
C ASN A 406 7.55 9.64 -0.93
N GLY A 407 6.61 8.77 -1.29
CA GLY A 407 6.35 8.38 -2.68
C GLY A 407 5.85 9.56 -3.53
N TRP A 408 4.98 10.41 -2.96
CA TRP A 408 4.58 11.64 -3.67
C TRP A 408 5.75 12.62 -3.84
N ILE A 409 6.60 12.79 -2.83
CA ILE A 409 7.83 13.58 -2.94
C ILE A 409 8.73 12.99 -4.03
N ALA A 410 8.96 11.69 -4.02
CA ALA A 410 9.84 11.00 -4.96
C ALA A 410 9.36 11.10 -6.41
N THR A 411 8.06 10.95 -6.66
CA THR A 411 7.48 11.11 -8.01
C THR A 411 7.59 12.56 -8.49
N SER A 412 7.42 13.55 -7.61
CA SER A 412 7.62 14.97 -7.91
C SER A 412 9.08 15.30 -8.23
N GLU A 413 10.03 14.77 -7.46
CA GLU A 413 11.47 14.91 -7.72
C GLU A 413 11.86 14.23 -9.06
N ALA A 414 11.31 13.07 -9.36
CA ALA A 414 11.52 12.39 -10.64
C ALA A 414 10.99 13.21 -11.83
N MET A 415 9.81 13.82 -11.69
CA MET A 415 9.28 14.76 -12.68
C MET A 415 10.19 15.99 -12.82
N GLN A 416 10.74 16.52 -11.73
CA GLN A 416 11.64 17.67 -11.71
C GLN A 416 12.92 17.41 -12.53
N VAL A 417 13.44 16.17 -12.53
CA VAL A 417 14.61 15.78 -13.35
C VAL A 417 14.39 16.06 -14.84
N TYR A 418 13.14 15.93 -15.31
CA TYR A 418 12.77 16.21 -16.72
C TYR A 418 12.70 17.72 -17.04
N GLY A 419 12.75 18.61 -16.04
CA GLY A 419 12.53 20.04 -16.25
C GLY A 419 11.17 20.32 -16.89
N GLY A 420 11.11 21.22 -17.87
CA GLY A 420 9.87 21.53 -18.56
C GLY A 420 9.19 20.35 -19.25
N HIS A 421 9.95 19.37 -19.74
CA HIS A 421 9.39 18.15 -20.30
C HIS A 421 8.56 17.35 -19.30
N GLY A 422 8.96 17.33 -18.03
CA GLY A 422 8.21 16.59 -16.97
C GLY A 422 6.80 17.09 -16.75
N TYR A 423 6.53 18.36 -17.08
CA TYR A 423 5.21 18.97 -16.94
C TYR A 423 4.30 18.69 -18.15
N ILE A 424 4.85 18.19 -19.26
CA ILE A 424 4.11 17.93 -20.50
C ILE A 424 3.60 16.49 -20.52
N SER A 425 2.30 16.32 -20.71
CA SER A 425 1.62 15.01 -20.66
C SER A 425 2.21 13.96 -21.61
N GLU A 426 2.77 14.38 -22.74
CA GLU A 426 3.43 13.49 -23.71
C GLU A 426 4.57 12.66 -23.12
N TRP A 427 5.27 13.20 -22.09
CA TRP A 427 6.35 12.53 -21.40
C TRP A 427 5.91 11.56 -20.30
N GLY A 428 4.67 11.67 -19.82
CA GLY A 428 4.04 10.76 -18.88
C GLY A 428 4.47 10.92 -17.41
N MET A 429 5.43 11.79 -17.10
CA MET A 429 5.93 11.94 -15.72
C MET A 429 4.92 12.59 -14.78
N GLU A 430 4.10 13.53 -15.30
CA GLU A 430 3.08 14.21 -14.52
C GLU A 430 1.98 13.25 -14.03
N GLN A 431 1.70 12.17 -14.78
CA GLN A 431 0.75 11.13 -14.38
C GLN A 431 1.17 10.47 -13.07
N TYR A 432 2.43 10.13 -12.89
CA TYR A 432 2.92 9.49 -11.66
C TYR A 432 2.72 10.39 -10.44
N VAL A 433 2.88 11.70 -10.58
CA VAL A 433 2.63 12.67 -9.50
C VAL A 433 1.14 12.74 -9.17
N ARG A 434 0.27 12.78 -10.19
CA ARG A 434 -1.19 12.82 -10.03
C ARG A 434 -1.71 11.53 -9.36
N ASP A 435 -1.29 10.39 -9.87
CA ASP A 435 -1.69 9.08 -9.35
C ASP A 435 -1.19 8.85 -7.91
N ALA A 436 0.03 9.30 -7.58
CA ALA A 436 0.57 9.16 -6.24
C ALA A 436 -0.18 9.98 -5.18
N ARG A 437 -0.81 11.10 -5.57
CA ARG A 437 -1.42 12.01 -4.59
C ARG A 437 -2.60 11.40 -3.84
N ILE A 438 -3.39 10.55 -4.48
CA ILE A 438 -4.54 9.90 -3.83
C ILE A 438 -4.11 8.94 -2.72
N ASN A 439 -2.94 8.33 -2.83
CA ASN A 439 -2.45 7.34 -1.88
C ASN A 439 -2.29 7.91 -0.46
N MET A 440 -2.13 9.23 -0.33
CA MET A 440 -2.08 9.93 0.97
C MET A 440 -3.47 10.20 1.56
N ILE A 441 -4.53 10.08 0.76
CA ILE A 441 -5.89 10.52 1.12
C ILE A 441 -6.80 9.34 1.45
N TYR A 442 -6.94 8.36 0.56
CA TYR A 442 -7.88 7.25 0.75
C TYR A 442 -7.35 6.16 1.69
N GLU A 443 -8.20 5.22 2.06
CA GLU A 443 -7.93 4.11 3.01
C GLU A 443 -7.53 4.59 4.42
N GLY A 444 -8.13 5.73 4.81
CA GLY A 444 -7.75 6.52 5.98
C GLY A 444 -6.62 7.49 5.65
N THR A 445 -6.89 8.79 5.79
CA THR A 445 -5.88 9.82 5.51
C THR A 445 -4.59 9.58 6.33
N ASN A 446 -3.49 10.12 5.88
CA ASN A 446 -2.20 9.95 6.59
C ASN A 446 -2.24 10.50 8.02
N THR A 447 -3.06 11.53 8.29
CA THR A 447 -3.32 11.98 9.67
C THR A 447 -4.02 10.90 10.50
N ILE A 448 -5.00 10.20 9.93
CA ILE A 448 -5.69 9.10 10.61
C ILE A 448 -4.74 7.95 10.90
N GLN A 449 -3.84 7.61 9.97
CA GLN A 449 -2.78 6.62 10.22
C GLN A 449 -1.84 7.06 11.36
N SER A 450 -1.51 8.34 11.40
CA SER A 450 -0.64 8.92 12.44
C SER A 450 -1.30 8.87 13.82
N LEU A 451 -2.60 9.17 13.89
CA LEU A 451 -3.39 9.05 15.12
C LEU A 451 -3.57 7.58 15.54
N ASP A 452 -3.75 6.67 14.58
CA ASP A 452 -3.83 5.23 14.86
C ASP A 452 -2.51 4.71 15.42
N LEU A 453 -1.37 5.10 14.85
CA LEU A 453 -0.05 4.72 15.35
C LEU A 453 0.18 5.23 16.78
N LEU A 454 0.17 6.54 16.96
CA LEU A 454 0.51 7.14 18.26
C LEU A 454 -0.54 6.83 19.33
N GLY A 455 -1.81 7.05 19.03
CA GLY A 455 -2.91 6.89 20.00
C GLY A 455 -3.19 5.43 20.30
N ARG A 456 -3.54 4.63 19.29
CA ARG A 456 -4.01 3.25 19.49
C ARG A 456 -2.91 2.22 19.62
N LYS A 457 -1.92 2.24 18.69
CA LYS A 457 -0.89 1.20 18.61
C LYS A 457 0.20 1.38 19.64
N ILE A 458 0.40 2.61 20.15
CA ILE A 458 1.49 2.93 21.09
C ILE A 458 0.94 3.33 22.44
N LEU A 459 0.22 4.45 22.57
CA LEU A 459 -0.19 4.95 23.90
C LEU A 459 -1.21 4.05 24.59
N MET A 460 -2.25 3.58 23.90
CA MET A 460 -3.24 2.65 24.46
C MET A 460 -2.66 1.25 24.76
N ASP A 461 -1.57 0.88 24.12
CA ASP A 461 -0.82 -0.36 24.34
C ASP A 461 0.31 -0.19 25.39
N ASN A 462 0.36 0.94 26.07
CA ASN A 462 1.47 1.30 26.96
C ASN A 462 2.85 1.16 26.33
N GLY A 463 2.96 1.28 25.01
CA GLY A 463 4.19 1.20 24.24
C GLY A 463 4.77 -0.21 24.09
N ALA A 464 4.01 -1.27 24.37
CA ALA A 464 4.53 -2.64 24.36
C ALA A 464 5.07 -3.06 22.99
N LYS A 465 4.31 -2.83 21.91
CA LYS A 465 4.74 -3.17 20.54
C LYS A 465 5.96 -2.37 20.09
N LEU A 466 5.98 -1.07 20.39
CA LEU A 466 7.13 -0.21 20.06
C LEU A 466 8.39 -0.65 20.82
N ARG A 467 8.26 -1.02 22.10
CA ARG A 467 9.42 -1.54 22.87
C ARG A 467 9.91 -2.86 22.31
N ALA A 468 9.01 -3.81 21.98
CA ALA A 468 9.40 -5.08 21.39
C ALA A 468 10.19 -4.90 20.08
N PHE A 469 9.72 -4.00 19.21
CA PHE A 469 10.45 -3.65 17.99
C PHE A 469 11.77 -2.93 18.29
N GLY A 470 11.77 -2.05 19.30
CA GLY A 470 12.96 -1.34 19.79
C GLY A 470 14.06 -2.27 20.33
N GLU A 471 13.69 -3.37 20.99
CA GLU A 471 14.65 -4.37 21.45
C GLU A 471 15.35 -5.09 20.28
N LYS A 472 14.65 -5.34 19.16
CA LYS A 472 15.28 -5.87 17.93
C LYS A 472 16.31 -4.89 17.36
N ILE A 473 15.97 -3.61 17.30
CA ILE A 473 16.91 -2.56 16.88
C ILE A 473 18.11 -2.51 17.80
N LYS A 474 17.89 -2.51 19.10
CA LYS A 474 18.95 -2.47 20.11
C LYS A 474 19.89 -3.66 20.01
N ALA A 475 19.34 -4.88 19.88
CA ALA A 475 20.14 -6.09 19.69
C ALA A 475 21.02 -6.00 18.43
N PHE A 476 20.48 -5.50 17.32
CA PHE A 476 21.26 -5.29 16.09
C PHE A 476 22.37 -4.25 16.27
N VAL A 477 22.09 -3.14 16.96
CA VAL A 477 23.10 -2.11 17.28
C VAL A 477 24.21 -2.66 18.17
N GLU A 478 23.87 -3.43 19.20
CA GLU A 478 24.85 -4.05 20.11
C GLU A 478 25.73 -5.09 19.39
N GLU A 479 25.13 -5.94 18.54
CA GLU A 479 25.84 -6.95 17.76
C GLU A 479 26.87 -6.32 16.80
N ASN A 480 26.55 -5.18 16.19
CA ASN A 480 27.35 -4.56 15.14
C ASN A 480 28.11 -3.30 15.62
N GLY A 481 27.98 -2.92 16.89
CA GLY A 481 28.54 -1.68 17.43
C GLY A 481 30.06 -1.65 17.54
N LEU A 482 30.74 -2.79 17.50
CA LEU A 482 32.22 -2.92 17.50
C LEU A 482 32.82 -2.96 16.09
N ASP A 483 32.00 -3.09 15.06
CA ASP A 483 32.45 -3.08 13.67
C ASP A 483 32.54 -1.62 13.18
N GLU A 484 33.78 -1.16 12.98
CA GLU A 484 34.05 0.20 12.48
C GLU A 484 33.33 0.50 11.16
N SER A 485 33.18 -0.49 10.28
CA SER A 485 32.52 -0.32 8.98
C SER A 485 31.00 -0.13 9.11
N MET A 486 30.41 -0.54 10.23
CA MET A 486 28.99 -0.38 10.53
C MET A 486 28.68 0.89 11.33
N SER A 487 29.69 1.57 11.89
CA SER A 487 29.49 2.71 12.81
C SER A 487 28.68 3.85 12.19
N GLU A 488 28.85 4.14 10.91
CA GLU A 488 28.10 5.16 10.17
C GLU A 488 26.58 4.90 10.11
N PHE A 489 26.14 3.64 10.33
CA PHE A 489 24.74 3.22 10.30
C PHE A 489 24.20 2.96 11.70
N VAL A 490 24.92 2.23 12.54
CA VAL A 490 24.40 1.77 13.84
C VAL A 490 24.42 2.87 14.90
N THR A 491 25.39 3.82 14.84
CA THR A 491 25.41 4.94 15.79
C THR A 491 24.18 5.84 15.66
N PRO A 492 23.85 6.39 14.47
CA PRO A 492 22.64 7.20 14.34
C PRO A 492 21.36 6.41 14.57
N LEU A 493 21.33 5.12 14.23
CA LEU A 493 20.19 4.24 14.49
C LEU A 493 19.92 4.10 16.00
N GLY A 494 20.95 3.80 16.80
CA GLY A 494 20.84 3.67 18.26
C GLY A 494 20.39 4.98 18.91
N GLU A 495 21.00 6.11 18.52
CA GLU A 495 20.60 7.43 19.01
C GLU A 495 19.14 7.78 18.69
N LEU A 496 18.66 7.42 17.47
CA LEU A 496 17.28 7.68 17.09
C LEU A 496 16.31 6.83 17.91
N GLY A 497 16.65 5.55 18.14
CA GLY A 497 15.86 4.67 19.00
C GLY A 497 15.66 5.25 20.42
N GLU A 498 16.73 5.75 21.04
CA GLU A 498 16.65 6.42 22.35
C GLU A 498 15.79 7.69 22.31
N LYS A 499 15.96 8.53 21.27
CA LYS A 499 15.19 9.77 21.09
C LYS A 499 13.71 9.47 20.92
N VAL A 500 13.34 8.44 20.17
CA VAL A 500 11.95 7.97 20.00
C VAL A 500 11.37 7.52 21.33
N GLY A 501 12.10 6.70 22.10
CA GLY A 501 11.65 6.26 23.42
C GLY A 501 11.35 7.41 24.38
N LYS A 502 12.28 8.38 24.46
CA LYS A 502 12.11 9.60 25.29
C LYS A 502 10.92 10.46 24.82
N MET A 503 10.83 10.70 23.53
CA MET A 503 9.74 11.49 22.93
C MET A 503 8.38 10.84 23.18
N THR A 504 8.28 9.51 23.05
CA THR A 504 7.05 8.76 23.31
C THR A 504 6.56 8.93 24.75
N MET A 505 7.47 8.82 25.73
CA MET A 505 7.15 9.05 27.15
C MET A 505 6.70 10.49 27.41
N GLU A 506 7.39 11.48 26.86
CA GLU A 506 7.05 12.89 27.03
C GLU A 506 5.64 13.20 26.50
N ILE A 507 5.32 12.73 25.29
CA ILE A 507 3.99 12.92 24.69
C ILE A 507 2.93 12.19 25.52
N GLY A 508 3.19 10.94 25.93
CA GLY A 508 2.30 10.17 26.79
C GLY A 508 1.97 10.88 28.09
N MET A 509 2.96 11.44 28.79
CA MET A 509 2.75 12.22 30.02
C MET A 509 1.87 13.46 29.79
N LYS A 510 2.13 14.21 28.72
CA LYS A 510 1.31 15.38 28.37
C LYS A 510 -0.13 14.99 28.02
N ALA A 511 -0.34 13.86 27.35
CA ALA A 511 -1.64 13.36 26.94
C ALA A 511 -2.57 13.05 28.12
N PHE A 512 -2.06 12.74 29.32
CA PHE A 512 -2.88 12.54 30.52
C PHE A 512 -3.64 13.81 30.93
N THR A 513 -3.08 14.98 30.67
CA THR A 513 -3.68 16.27 31.05
C THR A 513 -4.36 16.95 29.87
N ASN A 514 -3.91 16.69 28.65
CA ASN A 514 -4.47 17.29 27.44
C ASN A 514 -4.36 16.32 26.26
N GLN A 515 -5.49 15.82 25.78
CA GLN A 515 -5.54 14.88 24.66
C GLN A 515 -5.15 15.53 23.30
N ASP A 516 -5.24 16.85 23.15
CA ASP A 516 -4.79 17.55 21.95
C ASP A 516 -3.29 17.39 21.69
N GLU A 517 -2.50 17.07 22.72
CA GLU A 517 -1.07 16.77 22.58
C GLU A 517 -0.81 15.56 21.66
N VAL A 518 -1.70 14.57 21.68
CA VAL A 518 -1.62 13.40 20.78
C VAL A 518 -1.83 13.84 19.34
N GLY A 519 -2.89 14.64 19.10
CA GLY A 519 -3.21 15.16 17.77
C GLY A 519 -2.11 16.05 17.19
N ALA A 520 -1.56 16.92 18.02
CA ALA A 520 -0.49 17.85 17.63
C ALA A 520 0.83 17.13 17.28
N ALA A 521 1.15 16.03 17.96
CA ALA A 521 2.37 15.27 17.76
C ALA A 521 2.27 14.20 16.66
N ALA A 522 1.07 13.69 16.36
CA ALA A 522 0.87 12.44 15.64
C ALA A 522 1.58 12.38 14.28
N VAL A 523 1.46 13.41 13.44
CA VAL A 523 2.04 13.43 12.08
C VAL A 523 3.57 13.47 12.13
N PRO A 524 4.24 14.45 12.80
CA PRO A 524 5.68 14.43 12.89
C PRO A 524 6.20 13.18 13.64
N TYR A 525 5.48 12.67 14.63
CA TYR A 525 5.84 11.44 15.33
C TYR A 525 5.88 10.22 14.38
N LEU A 526 4.85 10.02 13.58
CA LEU A 526 4.82 8.91 12.59
C LEU A 526 6.00 9.01 11.64
N ARG A 527 6.33 10.21 11.15
CA ARG A 527 7.50 10.39 10.26
C ARG A 527 8.81 10.04 10.95
N VAL A 528 8.99 10.40 12.24
CA VAL A 528 10.20 10.01 13.01
C VAL A 528 10.29 8.50 13.14
N VAL A 529 9.19 7.82 13.50
CA VAL A 529 9.18 6.36 13.62
C VAL A 529 9.36 5.69 12.26
N GLY A 530 8.82 6.27 11.19
CA GLY A 530 9.08 5.82 9.82
C GLY A 530 10.56 5.86 9.46
N HIS A 531 11.25 6.94 9.81
CA HIS A 531 12.71 7.04 9.65
C HIS A 531 13.46 6.03 10.53
N LEU A 532 13.00 5.75 11.76
CA LEU A 532 13.60 4.72 12.61
C LEU A 532 13.52 3.34 11.93
N VAL A 533 12.35 2.98 11.39
CA VAL A 533 12.14 1.70 10.67
C VAL A 533 13.02 1.63 9.41
N PHE A 534 13.03 2.67 8.59
CA PHE A 534 13.86 2.72 7.38
C PHE A 534 15.36 2.67 7.73
N SER A 535 15.80 3.39 8.76
CA SER A 535 17.20 3.36 9.23
C SER A 535 17.63 1.96 9.65
N TYR A 536 16.76 1.24 10.35
CA TYR A 536 17.01 -0.14 10.78
C TYR A 536 17.20 -1.07 9.58
N PHE A 537 16.33 -0.99 8.58
CA PHE A 537 16.45 -1.85 7.40
C PHE A 537 17.60 -1.44 6.48
N PHE A 538 17.85 -0.14 6.32
CA PHE A 538 19.03 0.30 5.58
C PHE A 538 20.34 -0.13 6.25
N ALA A 539 20.43 -0.12 7.58
CA ALA A 539 21.60 -0.62 8.30
C ALA A 539 21.83 -2.13 8.07
N GLN A 540 20.75 -2.94 8.08
CA GLN A 540 20.83 -4.37 7.77
C GLN A 540 21.24 -4.62 6.31
N MET A 541 20.64 -3.93 5.35
CA MET A 541 21.01 -4.05 3.93
C MET A 541 22.45 -3.59 3.68
N ALA A 542 22.92 -2.55 4.40
CA ALA A 542 24.29 -2.08 4.33
C ALA A 542 25.28 -3.11 4.88
N LYS A 543 24.94 -3.82 5.97
CA LYS A 543 25.74 -4.93 6.50
C LYS A 543 25.98 -6.01 5.43
N ILE A 544 24.90 -6.47 4.79
CA ILE A 544 24.98 -7.47 3.71
C ILE A 544 25.86 -6.94 2.54
N ALA A 545 25.67 -5.69 2.16
CA ALA A 545 26.44 -5.09 1.08
C ALA A 545 27.93 -4.96 1.42
N LEU A 546 28.28 -4.65 2.69
CA LEU A 546 29.66 -4.59 3.16
C LEU A 546 30.32 -5.99 3.20
N GLU A 547 29.59 -7.02 3.62
CA GLU A 547 30.07 -8.41 3.62
C GLU A 547 30.40 -8.92 2.20
N LYS A 548 29.68 -8.39 1.20
CA LYS A 548 29.81 -8.77 -0.23
C LYS A 548 30.52 -7.72 -1.10
N LYS A 549 31.16 -6.72 -0.50
CA LYS A 549 31.80 -5.61 -1.21
C LYS A 549 32.91 -6.02 -2.19
N ASP A 550 33.58 -7.14 -1.92
CA ASP A 550 34.66 -7.67 -2.75
C ASP A 550 34.17 -8.62 -3.87
N SER A 551 32.86 -8.77 -4.01
CA SER A 551 32.26 -9.49 -5.15
C SER A 551 32.36 -8.62 -6.42
N ASP A 552 32.37 -9.26 -7.58
CA ASP A 552 32.33 -8.57 -8.88
C ASP A 552 30.98 -7.91 -9.18
N ASP A 553 29.96 -8.11 -8.34
CA ASP A 553 28.63 -7.57 -8.49
C ASP A 553 28.54 -6.12 -7.96
N LYS A 554 28.55 -5.14 -8.86
CA LYS A 554 28.36 -3.72 -8.54
C LYS A 554 27.02 -3.39 -7.88
N PHE A 555 26.11 -4.34 -7.80
CA PHE A 555 24.84 -4.19 -7.12
C PHE A 555 25.03 -3.82 -5.63
N TYR A 556 25.96 -4.50 -4.95
CA TYR A 556 26.24 -4.24 -3.54
C TYR A 556 26.87 -2.85 -3.30
N GLU A 557 27.73 -2.40 -4.22
CA GLU A 557 28.25 -1.01 -4.22
C GLU A 557 27.10 -0.02 -4.29
N SER A 558 26.12 -0.26 -5.18
CA SER A 558 24.95 0.59 -5.33
C SER A 558 24.05 0.58 -4.08
N LYS A 559 23.83 -0.60 -3.45
CA LYS A 559 23.07 -0.72 -2.19
C LYS A 559 23.73 0.08 -1.07
N LEU A 560 25.04 -0.05 -0.90
CA LEU A 560 25.79 0.66 0.11
C LEU A 560 25.74 2.18 -0.10
N ALA A 561 25.92 2.63 -1.34
CA ALA A 561 25.83 4.05 -1.70
C ALA A 561 24.43 4.63 -1.40
N THR A 562 23.36 3.87 -1.67
CA THR A 562 21.98 4.26 -1.37
C THR A 562 21.77 4.38 0.15
N ALA A 563 22.25 3.42 0.94
CA ALA A 563 22.17 3.48 2.40
C ALA A 563 22.91 4.72 2.95
N ARG A 564 24.13 4.98 2.49
CA ARG A 564 24.91 6.17 2.87
C ARG A 564 24.19 7.47 2.51
N PHE A 565 23.59 7.54 1.32
CA PHE A 565 22.78 8.69 0.92
C PHE A 565 21.59 8.88 1.86
N TYR A 566 20.88 7.80 2.21
CA TYR A 566 19.75 7.85 3.12
C TYR A 566 20.17 8.46 4.48
N PHE A 567 21.20 7.93 5.12
CA PHE A 567 21.68 8.44 6.40
C PHE A 567 22.22 9.87 6.34
N ALA A 568 22.85 10.24 5.22
CA ALA A 568 23.44 11.57 5.08
C ALA A 568 22.44 12.67 4.68
N ARG A 569 21.36 12.33 3.96
CA ARG A 569 20.50 13.32 3.30
C ARG A 569 19.03 13.26 3.68
N LEU A 570 18.49 12.08 4.00
CA LEU A 570 17.07 11.90 4.33
C LEU A 570 16.85 11.75 5.85
N TYR A 571 17.63 10.92 6.49
CA TYR A 571 17.62 10.74 7.95
C TYR A 571 17.68 12.05 8.76
N PRO A 572 18.46 13.08 8.39
CA PRO A 572 18.55 14.32 9.18
C PRO A 572 17.22 15.06 9.36
N GLU A 573 16.19 14.79 8.57
CA GLU A 573 14.83 15.32 8.77
C GLU A 573 14.32 15.00 10.19
N THR A 574 14.74 13.90 10.78
CA THR A 574 14.35 13.46 12.13
C THR A 574 14.58 14.51 13.21
N ALA A 575 15.65 15.30 13.10
CA ALA A 575 15.96 16.36 14.08
C ALA A 575 14.87 17.44 14.11
N MET A 576 14.41 17.88 12.95
CA MET A 576 13.32 18.86 12.82
C MET A 576 11.99 18.26 13.29
N LEU A 577 11.69 17.04 12.86
CA LEU A 577 10.43 16.34 13.20
C LEU A 577 10.29 16.09 14.70
N ILE A 578 11.36 15.69 15.38
CA ILE A 578 11.37 15.52 16.85
C ILE A 578 11.05 16.85 17.55
N ARG A 579 11.62 17.95 17.06
CA ARG A 579 11.33 19.28 17.62
C ARG A 579 9.86 19.66 17.40
N GLN A 580 9.30 19.38 16.22
CA GLN A 580 7.90 19.62 15.92
C GLN A 580 6.97 18.77 16.81
N ALA A 581 7.23 17.46 16.94
CA ALA A 581 6.43 16.58 17.77
C ALA A 581 6.40 16.99 19.26
N ARG A 582 7.50 17.58 19.75
CA ARG A 582 7.64 18.06 21.14
C ARG A 582 7.08 19.45 21.37
N SER A 583 6.72 20.21 20.32
CA SER A 583 6.30 21.60 20.45
C SER A 583 4.98 21.80 21.20
N GLY A 584 4.18 20.75 21.31
CA GLY A 584 2.90 20.74 22.02
C GLY A 584 1.74 21.29 21.19
N SER A 585 0.54 21.21 21.75
CA SER A 585 -0.72 21.59 21.08
C SER A 585 -1.03 23.09 21.13
N ALA A 586 -0.49 23.82 22.12
CA ALA A 586 -0.87 25.21 22.36
C ALA A 586 -0.67 26.13 21.16
N ASN A 587 0.42 25.93 20.39
CA ASN A 587 0.71 26.74 19.22
C ASN A 587 -0.23 26.46 18.02
N LEU A 588 -0.94 25.35 18.03
CA LEU A 588 -1.94 24.99 17.02
C LEU A 588 -3.35 25.41 17.43
N MET A 589 -3.65 25.31 18.74
CA MET A 589 -5.00 25.50 19.28
C MET A 589 -5.27 26.91 19.81
N ALA A 590 -4.25 27.79 19.87
CA ALA A 590 -4.38 29.12 20.44
C ALA A 590 -5.13 30.10 19.53
N LEU A 591 -5.10 29.90 18.22
CA LEU A 591 -5.79 30.80 17.28
C LEU A 591 -7.28 30.45 17.23
N ASP A 592 -8.13 31.46 17.48
CA ASP A 592 -9.57 31.32 17.33
C ASP A 592 -9.93 31.00 15.86
N ALA A 593 -10.92 30.11 15.66
CA ALA A 593 -11.34 29.67 14.34
C ALA A 593 -11.75 30.81 13.41
N ASP A 594 -12.32 31.88 13.97
CA ASP A 594 -12.76 33.06 13.20
C ASP A 594 -11.59 33.94 12.72
N LEU A 595 -10.35 33.64 13.15
CA LEU A 595 -9.15 34.39 12.77
C LEU A 595 -8.30 33.68 11.69
N PHE A 596 -8.74 32.51 11.18
CA PHE A 596 -8.07 31.83 10.06
C PHE A 596 -8.35 32.48 8.71
#